data_01d057318b21454ed61d8800da55dda2
#
_entry.id   01d057318b21454ed61d8800da55dda2
#
_cell.length_a   1.000
_cell.length_b   1.000
_cell.length_c   1.000
_cell.angle_alpha   90.00
_cell.angle_beta   90.00
_cell.angle_gamma   90.00
#
_symmetry.space_group_name_H-M   'P 1'
#
loop_
_entity.id
_entity.type
_entity.pdbx_description
1 polymer ?
#
loop_
_entity_poly.entity_id
_entity_poly.type
_entity_poly.pdbx_seq_one_letter_code
_entity_poly.pdbx_strand_id
1 'polypeptide(L)'
;MIIPLSREVTEDEYPAVARMVAKDIGIDLFDDTTYEACRLMYWPSTSVNGEFFYQTKDGAELNPDEYLSRYQDWRDASTWPVSSRQSEAVRRSIAQQSDPLTKPGVVGAFCRAYTIEDAIDTFLSDIYEPSAMNGRYDYIPADSSAGVVIYDGRFAYSHHATDPVCGKLLNAFDLVRLHSFRDLDDKCPQDTPAGK
;
A
#
# COMPACT_ATOMS: atom_id res chain seq x y z
N MET A 1 -12.47 8.92 -13.32
CA MET A 1 -13.60 8.06 -13.79
C MET A 1 -14.27 7.49 -12.56
N ILE A 2 -15.59 7.46 -12.52
CA ILE A 2 -16.39 6.86 -11.43
C ILE A 2 -17.25 5.78 -12.06
N ILE A 3 -17.25 4.58 -11.49
CA ILE A 3 -18.02 3.43 -11.96
C ILE A 3 -18.82 2.91 -10.78
N PRO A 4 -20.17 2.95 -10.84
CA PRO A 4 -21.03 2.35 -9.81
C PRO A 4 -20.84 0.83 -9.77
N LEU A 5 -20.86 0.27 -8.56
CA LEU A 5 -20.80 -1.17 -8.34
C LEU A 5 -22.19 -1.72 -7.99
N SER A 6 -22.47 -2.95 -8.42
CA SER A 6 -23.76 -3.64 -8.13
C SER A 6 -23.89 -4.11 -6.68
N ARG A 7 -22.80 -4.15 -5.92
CA ARG A 7 -22.74 -4.39 -4.48
C ARG A 7 -21.57 -3.65 -3.84
N GLU A 8 -21.62 -3.51 -2.54
CA GLU A 8 -20.48 -3.06 -1.76
C GLU A 8 -19.32 -4.07 -1.86
N VAL A 9 -18.09 -3.57 -1.79
CA VAL A 9 -16.86 -4.36 -1.73
C VAL A 9 -16.14 -4.05 -0.43
N THR A 10 -15.42 -5.04 0.10
CA THR A 10 -14.55 -4.82 1.27
C THR A 10 -13.32 -4.00 0.89
N GLU A 11 -12.61 -3.50 1.90
CA GLU A 11 -11.35 -2.78 1.69
C GLU A 11 -10.30 -3.64 0.98
N ASP A 12 -10.29 -4.95 1.25
CA ASP A 12 -9.35 -5.90 0.62
C ASP A 12 -9.79 -6.31 -0.79
N GLU A 13 -11.10 -6.39 -1.09
CA GLU A 13 -11.60 -6.65 -2.44
C GLU A 13 -11.35 -5.48 -3.39
N TYR A 14 -11.42 -4.25 -2.88
CA TYR A 14 -11.34 -3.04 -3.70
C TYR A 14 -10.08 -2.97 -4.56
N PRO A 15 -8.85 -3.18 -4.04
CA PRO A 15 -7.64 -3.14 -4.85
C PRO A 15 -7.64 -4.18 -5.98
N ALA A 16 -8.12 -5.40 -5.71
CA ALA A 16 -8.20 -6.46 -6.69
C ALA A 16 -9.17 -6.12 -7.84
N VAL A 17 -10.38 -5.66 -7.49
CA VAL A 17 -11.39 -5.22 -8.48
C VAL A 17 -10.89 -4.03 -9.29
N ALA A 18 -10.40 -2.97 -8.62
CA ALA A 18 -9.96 -1.74 -9.27
C ALA A 18 -8.79 -1.98 -10.24
N ARG A 19 -7.82 -2.81 -9.86
CA ARG A 19 -6.68 -3.17 -10.72
C ARG A 19 -7.08 -4.00 -11.93
N MET A 20 -8.04 -4.92 -11.77
CA MET A 20 -8.53 -5.72 -12.88
C MET A 20 -9.33 -4.88 -13.87
N VAL A 21 -10.15 -3.93 -13.41
CA VAL A 21 -10.84 -2.93 -14.24
C VAL A 21 -9.82 -2.06 -14.98
N ALA A 22 -8.82 -1.57 -14.28
CA ALA A 22 -7.75 -0.77 -14.88
C ALA A 22 -6.96 -1.55 -15.93
N LYS A 23 -6.73 -2.84 -15.72
CA LYS A 23 -6.08 -3.72 -16.71
C LYS A 23 -6.86 -3.77 -18.02
N ASP A 24 -8.20 -3.85 -17.96
CA ASP A 24 -9.05 -3.90 -19.16
C ASP A 24 -9.03 -2.59 -19.96
N ILE A 25 -8.87 -1.46 -19.27
CA ILE A 25 -8.84 -0.12 -19.87
C ILE A 25 -7.42 0.24 -20.36
N GLY A 26 -6.42 -0.20 -19.64
CA GLY A 26 -5.00 0.13 -19.80
C GLY A 26 -4.43 0.65 -18.47
N ILE A 27 -3.86 -0.23 -17.67
CA ILE A 27 -3.44 0.06 -16.29
C ILE A 27 -2.45 1.22 -16.19
N ASP A 28 -1.63 1.44 -17.21
CA ASP A 28 -0.66 2.53 -17.26
C ASP A 28 -1.28 3.93 -17.45
N LEU A 29 -2.59 4.00 -17.71
CA LEU A 29 -3.33 5.27 -17.81
C LEU A 29 -3.81 5.79 -16.44
N PHE A 30 -3.73 4.96 -15.39
CA PHE A 30 -4.21 5.29 -14.06
C PHE A 30 -3.07 5.67 -13.13
N ASP A 31 -3.38 6.50 -12.14
CA ASP A 31 -2.50 6.76 -11.00
C ASP A 31 -2.52 5.53 -10.07
N ASP A 32 -1.35 4.98 -9.76
CA ASP A 32 -1.21 3.77 -8.94
C ASP A 32 -1.78 3.95 -7.52
N THR A 33 -1.89 5.17 -7.04
CA THR A 33 -2.48 5.48 -5.73
C THR A 33 -4.00 5.37 -5.72
N THR A 34 -4.66 5.29 -6.88
CA THR A 34 -6.12 5.10 -6.98
C THR A 34 -6.59 3.73 -6.52
N TYR A 35 -5.68 2.78 -6.37
CA TYR A 35 -6.00 1.42 -5.87
C TYR A 35 -5.99 1.31 -4.34
N GLU A 36 -5.65 2.39 -3.63
CA GLU A 36 -5.73 2.45 -2.17
C GLU A 36 -7.17 2.73 -1.73
N ALA A 37 -7.79 1.82 -0.97
CA ALA A 37 -9.18 1.96 -0.53
C ALA A 37 -9.41 3.20 0.34
N CYS A 38 -8.39 3.62 1.10
CA CYS A 38 -8.44 4.81 1.96
C CYS A 38 -8.16 6.13 1.22
N ARG A 39 -7.98 6.10 -0.11
CA ARG A 39 -7.59 7.28 -0.88
C ARG A 39 -8.68 8.33 -0.92
N LEU A 40 -8.36 9.53 -0.47
CA LEU A 40 -9.23 10.69 -0.62
C LEU A 40 -9.26 11.13 -2.09
N MET A 41 -10.46 11.24 -2.65
CA MET A 41 -10.70 11.79 -3.96
C MET A 41 -11.33 13.19 -3.84
N TYR A 42 -10.67 14.19 -4.40
CA TYR A 42 -11.24 15.53 -4.48
C TYR A 42 -12.30 15.61 -5.58
N TRP A 43 -13.28 16.49 -5.39
CA TRP A 43 -14.19 16.82 -6.48
C TRP A 43 -13.42 17.38 -7.67
N PRO A 44 -13.80 16.98 -8.90
CA PRO A 44 -13.17 17.52 -10.10
C PRO A 44 -13.26 19.05 -10.12
N SER A 45 -12.14 19.71 -10.36
CA SER A 45 -12.06 21.16 -10.47
C SER A 45 -11.11 21.53 -11.60
N THR A 46 -11.30 22.70 -12.19
CA THR A 46 -10.41 23.26 -13.19
C THR A 46 -10.09 24.71 -12.85
N SER A 47 -8.98 25.23 -13.38
CA SER A 47 -8.64 26.65 -13.25
C SER A 47 -9.66 27.52 -14.01
N VAL A 48 -9.74 28.81 -13.66
CA VAL A 48 -10.67 29.77 -14.28
C VAL A 48 -10.53 29.82 -15.81
N ASN A 49 -9.33 29.59 -16.32
CA ASN A 49 -9.01 29.57 -17.75
C ASN A 49 -8.87 28.17 -18.35
N GLY A 50 -9.21 27.14 -17.60
CA GLY A 50 -9.16 25.75 -18.04
C GLY A 50 -10.44 25.28 -18.66
N GLU A 51 -10.36 24.30 -19.54
CA GLU A 51 -11.52 23.59 -20.07
C GLU A 51 -11.96 22.51 -19.09
N PHE A 52 -13.27 22.41 -18.82
CA PHE A 52 -13.85 21.36 -18.03
C PHE A 52 -14.62 20.40 -18.95
N PHE A 53 -14.19 19.14 -18.95
CA PHE A 53 -14.88 18.10 -19.69
C PHE A 53 -15.59 17.15 -18.73
N TYR A 54 -16.87 16.93 -18.96
CA TYR A 54 -17.67 15.97 -18.22
C TYR A 54 -18.52 15.16 -19.18
N GLN A 55 -18.51 13.85 -19.02
CA GLN A 55 -19.35 12.95 -19.80
C GLN A 55 -19.88 11.85 -18.89
N THR A 56 -21.16 11.57 -19.00
CA THR A 56 -21.80 10.40 -18.42
C THR A 56 -22.19 9.40 -19.50
N LYS A 57 -22.15 8.14 -19.15
CA LYS A 57 -22.70 7.05 -19.95
C LYS A 57 -23.63 6.24 -19.06
N ASP A 58 -24.86 6.05 -19.54
CA ASP A 58 -25.77 5.09 -18.91
C ASP A 58 -25.31 3.68 -19.24
N GLY A 59 -25.29 2.79 -18.26
CA GLY A 59 -24.86 1.41 -18.38
C GLY A 59 -25.24 0.60 -17.16
N ALA A 60 -25.02 -0.71 -17.21
CA ALA A 60 -25.16 -1.56 -16.05
C ALA A 60 -24.08 -1.24 -15.02
N GLU A 61 -24.42 -1.38 -13.75
CA GLU A 61 -23.45 -1.35 -12.67
C GLU A 61 -22.41 -2.46 -12.85
N LEU A 62 -21.17 -2.19 -12.49
CA LEU A 62 -20.10 -3.17 -12.57
C LEU A 62 -20.30 -4.23 -11.47
N ASN A 63 -20.31 -5.50 -11.87
CA ASN A 63 -20.39 -6.62 -10.93
C ASN A 63 -19.00 -6.97 -10.40
N PRO A 64 -18.67 -6.70 -9.11
CA PRO A 64 -17.36 -7.01 -8.57
C PRO A 64 -17.00 -8.49 -8.63
N ASP A 65 -17.98 -9.39 -8.48
CA ASP A 65 -17.74 -10.84 -8.46
C ASP A 65 -17.23 -11.37 -9.81
N GLU A 66 -17.66 -10.77 -10.92
CA GLU A 66 -17.14 -11.09 -12.24
C GLU A 66 -15.65 -10.77 -12.36
N TYR A 67 -15.21 -9.67 -11.76
CA TYR A 67 -13.81 -9.25 -11.77
C TYR A 67 -12.96 -10.08 -10.80
N LEU A 68 -13.47 -10.37 -9.61
CA LEU A 68 -12.80 -11.23 -8.63
C LEU A 68 -12.65 -12.67 -9.15
N SER A 69 -13.65 -13.20 -9.85
CA SER A 69 -13.60 -14.56 -10.42
C SER A 69 -12.56 -14.74 -11.54
N ARG A 70 -12.00 -13.66 -12.06
CA ARG A 70 -10.95 -13.70 -13.09
C ARG A 70 -9.57 -14.03 -12.52
N TYR A 71 -9.40 -13.94 -11.20
CA TYR A 71 -8.23 -14.43 -10.51
C TYR A 71 -8.38 -15.92 -10.16
N GLN A 72 -7.27 -16.63 -10.07
CA GLN A 72 -7.27 -17.97 -9.48
C GLN A 72 -7.58 -17.89 -7.97
N ASP A 73 -6.94 -16.92 -7.32
CA ASP A 73 -7.24 -16.46 -5.97
C ASP A 73 -7.04 -14.93 -5.94
N TRP A 74 -8.12 -14.18 -5.76
CA TRP A 74 -8.04 -12.71 -5.70
C TRP A 74 -7.37 -12.20 -4.42
N ARG A 75 -7.31 -13.03 -3.38
CA ARG A 75 -6.65 -12.70 -2.12
C ARG A 75 -5.14 -12.66 -2.25
N ASP A 76 -4.58 -13.41 -3.18
CA ASP A 76 -3.14 -13.36 -3.46
C ASP A 76 -2.76 -12.07 -4.18
N ALA A 77 -2.32 -11.08 -3.40
CA ALA A 77 -1.92 -9.77 -3.90
C ALA A 77 -0.74 -9.82 -4.88
N SER A 78 0.04 -10.90 -4.90
CA SER A 78 1.15 -11.07 -5.85
C SER A 78 0.68 -11.25 -7.29
N THR A 79 -0.57 -11.68 -7.48
CA THR A 79 -1.20 -11.92 -8.79
C THR A 79 -1.90 -10.69 -9.36
N TRP A 80 -2.05 -9.64 -8.57
CA TRP A 80 -2.76 -8.44 -8.98
C TRP A 80 -2.04 -7.72 -10.13
N PRO A 81 -2.77 -7.20 -11.11
CA PRO A 81 -2.19 -6.38 -12.16
C PRO A 81 -1.45 -5.17 -11.59
N VAL A 82 -0.27 -4.90 -12.12
CA VAL A 82 0.55 -3.74 -11.73
C VAL A 82 0.89 -2.90 -12.95
N SER A 83 0.99 -1.58 -12.77
CA SER A 83 1.46 -0.70 -13.82
C SER A 83 2.97 -0.86 -14.06
N SER A 84 3.44 -0.51 -15.25
CA SER A 84 4.88 -0.49 -15.55
C SER A 84 5.67 0.46 -14.63
N ARG A 85 4.99 1.48 -14.08
CA ARG A 85 5.58 2.51 -13.21
C ARG A 85 5.72 2.06 -11.76
N GLN A 86 4.90 1.12 -11.28
CA GLN A 86 4.85 0.76 -9.86
C GLN A 86 6.22 0.25 -9.36
N SER A 87 6.87 -0.63 -10.12
CA SER A 87 8.21 -1.13 -9.79
C SER A 87 9.27 -0.03 -9.81
N GLU A 88 9.16 0.93 -10.74
CA GLU A 88 10.05 2.08 -10.80
C GLU A 88 9.82 3.07 -9.65
N ALA A 89 8.56 3.32 -9.27
CA ALA A 89 8.21 4.21 -8.17
C ALA A 89 8.79 3.69 -6.84
N VAL A 90 8.66 2.40 -6.57
CA VAL A 90 9.26 1.78 -5.37
C VAL A 90 10.78 1.86 -5.43
N ARG A 91 11.42 1.55 -6.56
CA ARG A 91 12.88 1.68 -6.72
C ARG A 91 13.36 3.12 -6.52
N ARG A 92 12.64 4.12 -7.05
CA ARG A 92 12.94 5.54 -6.81
C ARG A 92 12.79 5.91 -5.35
N SER A 93 11.74 5.44 -4.69
CA SER A 93 11.52 5.68 -3.25
C SER A 93 12.64 5.08 -2.41
N ILE A 94 13.10 3.87 -2.72
CA ILE A 94 14.28 3.25 -2.08
C ILE A 94 15.52 4.09 -2.32
N ALA A 95 15.76 4.53 -3.56
CA ALA A 95 16.94 5.34 -3.91
C ALA A 95 16.93 6.74 -3.29
N GLN A 96 15.75 7.31 -3.02
CA GLN A 96 15.59 8.62 -2.37
C GLN A 96 15.69 8.54 -0.85
N GLN A 97 15.39 7.39 -0.26
CA GLN A 97 15.57 7.19 1.17
C GLN A 97 17.06 6.96 1.48
N SER A 98 17.55 7.62 2.53
CA SER A 98 18.87 7.30 3.07
C SER A 98 18.90 5.85 3.53
N ASP A 99 19.99 5.14 3.27
CA ASP A 99 20.18 3.77 3.78
C ASP A 99 19.95 3.76 5.30
N PRO A 100 18.96 3.01 5.81
CA PRO A 100 18.64 2.99 7.23
C PRO A 100 19.81 2.55 8.10
N LEU A 101 20.73 1.75 7.56
CA LEU A 101 21.94 1.29 8.29
C LEU A 101 22.94 2.42 8.55
N THR A 102 22.92 3.48 7.73
CA THR A 102 23.84 4.63 7.86
C THR A 102 23.25 5.76 8.70
N LYS A 103 21.95 5.69 9.05
CA LYS A 103 21.32 6.72 9.87
C LYS A 103 21.97 6.81 11.26
N PRO A 104 22.17 8.03 11.78
CA PRO A 104 22.65 8.22 13.14
C PRO A 104 21.54 7.94 14.19
N GLY A 105 21.96 7.85 15.45
CA GLY A 105 21.04 7.72 16.59
C GLY A 105 20.30 6.39 16.68
N VAL A 106 19.13 6.42 17.32
CA VAL A 106 18.34 5.23 17.64
C VAL A 106 17.86 4.50 16.37
N VAL A 107 17.43 5.24 15.35
CA VAL A 107 16.92 4.67 14.10
C VAL A 107 17.97 3.78 13.44
N GLY A 108 19.19 4.32 13.25
CA GLY A 108 20.26 3.54 12.62
C GLY A 108 20.77 2.40 13.51
N ALA A 109 20.82 2.62 14.84
CA ALA A 109 21.20 1.57 15.78
C ALA A 109 20.23 0.39 15.72
N PHE A 110 18.92 0.65 15.68
CA PHE A 110 17.88 -0.36 15.57
C PHE A 110 17.97 -1.11 14.24
N CYS A 111 18.07 -0.38 13.11
CA CYS A 111 18.15 -1.00 11.78
C CYS A 111 19.42 -1.81 11.55
N ARG A 112 20.51 -1.53 12.28
CA ARG A 112 21.72 -2.39 12.28
C ARG A 112 21.59 -3.63 13.14
N ALA A 113 20.73 -3.58 14.17
CA ALA A 113 20.49 -4.71 15.07
C ALA A 113 19.42 -5.67 14.53
N TYR A 114 18.46 -5.16 13.76
CA TYR A 114 17.32 -5.93 13.26
C TYR A 114 17.13 -5.67 11.77
N THR A 115 17.10 -6.73 10.96
CA THR A 115 16.52 -6.67 9.60
C THR A 115 15.00 -6.46 9.69
N ILE A 116 14.32 -6.29 8.56
CA ILE A 116 12.84 -6.24 8.56
C ILE A 116 12.28 -7.55 9.11
N GLU A 117 12.81 -8.68 8.66
CA GLU A 117 12.38 -10.02 9.07
C GLU A 117 12.59 -10.22 10.58
N ASP A 118 13.78 -9.89 11.11
CA ASP A 118 14.07 -9.98 12.54
C ASP A 118 13.14 -9.08 13.37
N ALA A 119 12.81 -7.90 12.87
CA ALA A 119 11.92 -6.95 13.53
C ALA A 119 10.47 -7.46 13.55
N ILE A 120 10.00 -8.08 12.47
CA ILE A 120 8.69 -8.71 12.42
C ILE A 120 8.65 -9.88 13.41
N ASP A 121 9.60 -10.81 13.34
CA ASP A 121 9.63 -11.99 14.20
C ASP A 121 9.70 -11.65 15.69
N THR A 122 10.43 -10.56 16.02
CA THR A 122 10.66 -10.19 17.44
C THR A 122 9.53 -9.34 18.02
N PHE A 123 8.98 -8.41 17.25
CA PHE A 123 8.09 -7.35 17.78
C PHE A 123 6.69 -7.33 17.18
N LEU A 124 6.48 -7.96 16.02
CA LEU A 124 5.26 -7.86 15.23
C LEU A 124 4.72 -9.24 14.78
N SER A 125 5.12 -10.32 15.46
CA SER A 125 4.71 -11.69 15.14
C SER A 125 3.21 -11.97 15.34
N ASP A 126 2.51 -11.11 16.04
CA ASP A 126 1.05 -11.10 16.19
C ASP A 126 0.33 -10.23 15.12
N ILE A 127 1.10 -9.53 14.30
CA ILE A 127 0.60 -8.60 13.28
C ILE A 127 0.89 -9.15 11.87
N TYR A 128 2.06 -9.75 11.69
CA TYR A 128 2.51 -10.29 10.41
C TYR A 128 2.96 -11.74 10.53
N GLU A 129 2.69 -12.52 9.51
CA GLU A 129 3.18 -13.89 9.38
C GLU A 129 3.86 -14.09 8.02
N PRO A 130 4.84 -15.01 7.91
CA PRO A 130 5.46 -15.34 6.63
C PRO A 130 4.42 -15.85 5.63
N SER A 131 4.40 -15.27 4.44
CA SER A 131 3.54 -15.74 3.35
C SER A 131 4.10 -17.01 2.71
N ALA A 132 3.24 -17.74 1.99
CA ALA A 132 3.65 -18.86 1.15
C ALA A 132 4.68 -18.45 0.06
N MET A 133 4.75 -17.17 -0.28
CA MET A 133 5.70 -16.61 -1.24
C MET A 133 6.94 -16.05 -0.52
N ASN A 134 8.12 -16.56 -0.86
CA ASN A 134 9.39 -16.09 -0.29
C ASN A 134 9.58 -14.56 -0.44
N GLY A 135 10.05 -13.93 0.64
CA GLY A 135 10.29 -12.49 0.69
C GLY A 135 9.02 -11.66 0.83
N ARG A 136 7.90 -12.30 1.19
CA ARG A 136 6.64 -11.64 1.48
C ARG A 136 6.07 -12.09 2.82
N TYR A 137 5.26 -11.19 3.39
CA TYR A 137 4.51 -11.45 4.61
C TYR A 137 3.03 -11.14 4.39
N ASP A 138 2.21 -11.76 5.22
CA ASP A 138 0.78 -11.54 5.30
C ASP A 138 0.49 -10.65 6.51
N TYR A 139 -0.41 -9.69 6.35
CA TYR A 139 -0.96 -8.93 7.46
C TYR A 139 -2.11 -9.75 8.05
N ILE A 140 -1.95 -10.28 9.26
CA ILE A 140 -2.87 -11.26 9.86
C ILE A 140 -4.35 -10.82 9.87
N PRO A 141 -4.68 -9.51 10.12
CA PRO A 141 -6.07 -9.07 10.09
C PRO A 141 -6.67 -8.93 8.68
N ALA A 142 -5.88 -9.00 7.61
CA ALA A 142 -6.38 -8.85 6.24
C ALA A 142 -6.93 -10.17 5.68
N ASP A 143 -7.90 -10.05 4.76
CA ASP A 143 -8.37 -11.18 3.96
C ASP A 143 -7.43 -11.53 2.79
N SER A 144 -6.58 -10.58 2.39
CA SER A 144 -5.59 -10.76 1.32
C SER A 144 -4.26 -11.32 1.85
N SER A 145 -3.49 -11.98 0.99
CA SER A 145 -2.19 -12.59 1.30
C SER A 145 -1.07 -12.03 0.42
N ALA A 146 0.18 -12.29 0.80
CA ALA A 146 1.41 -11.92 0.08
C ALA A 146 1.53 -10.41 -0.22
N GLY A 147 0.84 -9.58 0.57
CA GLY A 147 0.75 -8.14 0.32
C GLY A 147 1.92 -7.33 0.90
N VAL A 148 2.67 -7.84 1.85
CA VAL A 148 3.86 -7.17 2.39
C VAL A 148 5.10 -7.66 1.65
N VAL A 149 5.81 -6.74 1.01
CA VAL A 149 7.02 -7.02 0.21
C VAL A 149 8.24 -6.50 0.94
N ILE A 150 9.26 -7.36 1.09
CA ILE A 150 10.53 -6.99 1.70
C ILE A 150 11.55 -6.67 0.60
N TYR A 151 12.26 -5.57 0.75
CA TYR A 151 13.31 -5.12 -0.16
C TYR A 151 14.67 -5.12 0.57
N ASP A 152 15.54 -6.02 0.15
CA ASP A 152 16.92 -6.18 0.63
C ASP A 152 17.06 -6.32 2.16
N GLY A 153 16.04 -6.84 2.86
CA GLY A 153 15.96 -6.92 4.32
C GLY A 153 15.98 -5.58 5.04
N ARG A 154 15.88 -4.46 4.31
CA ARG A 154 16.03 -3.08 4.82
C ARG A 154 14.74 -2.29 4.81
N PHE A 155 13.84 -2.59 3.88
CA PHE A 155 12.57 -1.90 3.72
C PHE A 155 11.43 -2.90 3.55
N ALA A 156 10.27 -2.53 4.10
CA ALA A 156 9.01 -3.20 3.87
C ALA A 156 8.01 -2.25 3.20
N TYR A 157 7.17 -2.78 2.34
CA TYR A 157 6.05 -2.07 1.73
C TYR A 157 4.80 -2.94 1.80
N SER A 158 3.73 -2.41 2.38
CA SER A 158 2.46 -3.13 2.51
C SER A 158 1.47 -2.68 1.45
N HIS A 159 0.87 -3.65 0.75
CA HIS A 159 -0.25 -3.50 -0.17
C HIS A 159 -1.59 -3.86 0.47
N HIS A 160 -1.59 -4.38 1.71
CA HIS A 160 -2.83 -4.69 2.43
C HIS A 160 -3.57 -3.40 2.78
N ALA A 161 -4.78 -3.23 2.27
CA ALA A 161 -5.55 -2.00 2.43
C ALA A 161 -5.92 -1.72 3.90
N THR A 162 -6.14 -2.78 4.68
CA THR A 162 -6.46 -2.73 6.11
C THR A 162 -5.25 -2.51 7.03
N ASP A 163 -4.02 -2.63 6.48
CA ASP A 163 -2.80 -2.39 7.23
C ASP A 163 -2.61 -0.88 7.49
N PRO A 164 -2.42 -0.43 8.75
CA PRO A 164 -2.17 0.98 9.07
C PRO A 164 -0.98 1.62 8.35
N VAL A 165 -0.07 0.80 7.83
CA VAL A 165 1.11 1.25 7.08
C VAL A 165 1.00 1.01 5.58
N CYS A 166 -0.20 0.70 5.08
CA CYS A 166 -0.46 0.52 3.65
C CYS A 166 0.10 1.69 2.82
N GLY A 167 0.73 1.38 1.70
CA GLY A 167 1.27 2.37 0.76
C GLY A 167 2.55 3.08 1.23
N LYS A 168 3.14 2.67 2.35
CA LYS A 168 4.37 3.28 2.89
C LYS A 168 5.57 2.35 2.74
N LEU A 169 6.70 2.90 2.31
CA LEU A 169 7.98 2.22 2.31
C LEU A 169 8.70 2.52 3.63
N LEU A 170 8.84 1.53 4.50
CA LEU A 170 9.31 1.67 5.87
C LEU A 170 10.57 0.86 6.14
N ASN A 171 11.49 1.39 6.93
CA ASN A 171 12.59 0.62 7.53
C ASN A 171 12.11 -0.11 8.79
N ALA A 172 12.95 -0.99 9.35
CA ALA A 172 12.59 -1.82 10.51
C ALA A 172 12.14 -1.00 11.73
N PHE A 173 12.81 0.12 12.02
CA PHE A 173 12.44 0.99 13.14
C PHE A 173 11.06 1.62 12.94
N ASP A 174 10.82 2.21 11.76
CA ASP A 174 9.54 2.88 11.48
C ASP A 174 8.38 1.88 11.40
N LEU A 175 8.62 0.66 10.90
CA LEU A 175 7.62 -0.41 10.89
C LEU A 175 7.16 -0.75 12.30
N VAL A 176 8.08 -1.03 13.22
CA VAL A 176 7.76 -1.32 14.62
C VAL A 176 7.12 -0.12 15.30
N ARG A 177 7.66 1.09 15.10
CA ARG A 177 7.15 2.32 15.69
C ARG A 177 5.69 2.58 15.34
N LEU A 178 5.34 2.46 14.07
CA LEU A 178 3.99 2.79 13.59
C LEU A 178 2.94 1.76 14.05
N HIS A 179 3.32 0.51 14.27
CA HIS A 179 2.40 -0.50 14.81
C HIS A 179 2.28 -0.44 16.33
N SER A 180 3.41 -0.30 17.04
CA SER A 180 3.43 -0.45 18.50
C SER A 180 3.30 0.87 19.27
N PHE A 181 3.63 2.02 18.62
CA PHE A 181 3.76 3.30 19.32
C PHE A 181 3.06 4.48 18.63
N ARG A 182 2.18 4.23 17.69
CA ARG A 182 1.47 5.27 16.93
C ARG A 182 0.73 6.26 17.83
N ASP A 183 0.09 5.77 18.88
CA ASP A 183 -0.63 6.62 19.85
C ASP A 183 0.28 7.60 20.60
N LEU A 184 1.56 7.28 20.72
CA LEU A 184 2.56 8.16 21.31
C LEU A 184 3.03 9.23 20.30
N ASP A 185 3.15 8.85 19.03
CA ASP A 185 3.50 9.79 17.95
C ASP A 185 2.45 10.90 17.83
N ASP A 186 1.16 10.56 17.89
CA ASP A 186 0.05 11.52 17.82
C ASP A 186 0.04 12.52 18.98
N LYS A 187 0.68 12.19 20.11
CA LYS A 187 0.82 13.06 21.28
C LYS A 187 2.09 13.93 21.25
N CYS A 188 3.02 13.66 20.32
CA CYS A 188 4.23 14.47 20.21
C CYS A 188 3.92 15.79 19.49
N PRO A 189 4.31 16.95 20.05
CA PRO A 189 4.19 18.22 19.33
C PRO A 189 4.97 18.17 18.01
N GLN A 190 4.32 18.56 16.91
CA GLN A 190 4.90 18.50 15.55
C GLN A 190 6.19 19.34 15.37
N ASP A 191 6.48 20.25 16.31
CA ASP A 191 7.62 21.17 16.28
C ASP A 191 8.83 20.74 17.11
N THR A 192 8.83 19.52 17.68
CA THR A 192 10.01 19.03 18.40
C THR A 192 11.13 18.62 17.43
N PRO A 193 12.42 18.94 17.74
CA PRO A 193 13.56 18.56 16.90
C PRO A 193 13.69 17.07 16.60
N ALA A 194 13.04 16.21 17.38
CA ALA A 194 12.96 14.76 17.18
C ALA A 194 11.93 14.37 16.09
N GLY A 195 11.08 15.29 15.65
CA GLY A 195 10.09 15.08 14.59
C GLY A 195 10.54 15.53 13.20
N LYS A 196 11.83 15.83 13.03
CA LYS A 196 12.42 16.18 11.72
C LYS A 196 13.35 15.11 11.22
#